data_fae6cfc565a50989c9df9bf960b44a71
#
_entry.id   fae6cfc565a50989c9df9bf960b44a71
#
_cell.length_a   1.000
_cell.length_b   1.000
_cell.length_c   1.000
_cell.angle_alpha   90.00
_cell.angle_beta   90.00
_cell.angle_gamma   90.00
#
_symmetry.space_group_name_H-M   'P 1'
#
loop_
_entity.id
_entity.type
_entity.pdbx_description
1 polymer ?
#
loop_
_entity_poly.entity_id
_entity_poly.type
_entity_poly.pdbx_seq_one_letter_code
_entity_poly.pdbx_strand_id
1 'polypeptide(L)'
;MSKQIRFIDHCKNMALAYKVSDIIVSASNEPEAFGRVSVEAQSMGKPIVASNIGGSNETVIDEKTGFLFESNNAKSLSKQILRVLNMDETSIKMMGIEARKNVTQRFNVEKMCFSTYSEYKRLLN
;
A
#
# COMPACT_ATOMS: atom_id res chain seq x y z
N MET A 1 23.77 -15.06 6.07
CA MET A 1 22.55 -14.51 5.46
C MET A 1 22.02 -15.46 4.39
N SER A 2 20.73 -15.71 4.37
CA SER A 2 20.12 -16.61 3.38
C SER A 2 20.33 -16.07 1.97
N LYS A 3 20.63 -16.97 0.99
CA LYS A 3 20.73 -16.63 -0.43
C LYS A 3 19.41 -16.06 -1.02
N GLN A 4 18.33 -16.15 -0.25
CA GLN A 4 16.98 -15.71 -0.62
C GLN A 4 16.71 -14.24 -0.29
N ILE A 5 17.59 -13.57 0.49
CA ILE A 5 17.44 -12.15 0.87
C ILE A 5 18.47 -11.34 0.11
N ARG A 6 18.00 -10.29 -0.55
CA ARG A 6 18.84 -9.31 -1.23
C ARG A 6 18.52 -7.92 -0.72
N PHE A 7 19.54 -7.17 -0.33
CA PHE A 7 19.42 -5.74 -0.05
C PHE A 7 19.73 -4.98 -1.34
N ILE A 8 18.85 -4.07 -1.68
CA ILE A 8 19.01 -3.18 -2.83
C ILE A 8 18.99 -1.77 -2.27
N ASP A 9 20.01 -0.99 -2.58
CA ASP A 9 20.08 0.42 -2.24
C ASP A 9 19.00 1.22 -2.99
N HIS A 10 19.22 2.49 -3.21
CA HIS A 10 18.25 3.36 -3.87
C HIS A 10 17.80 2.82 -5.24
N CYS A 11 16.50 2.57 -5.38
CA CYS A 11 15.89 2.19 -6.65
C CYS A 11 15.31 3.44 -7.35
N LYS A 12 15.91 3.83 -8.48
CA LYS A 12 15.45 4.99 -9.26
C LYS A 12 14.09 4.76 -9.96
N ASN A 13 13.74 3.51 -10.22
CA ASN A 13 12.49 3.15 -10.90
C ASN A 13 11.64 2.24 -10.01
N MET A 14 10.93 2.83 -9.06
CA MET A 14 10.05 2.08 -8.16
C MET A 14 8.90 1.39 -8.88
N ALA A 15 8.40 1.96 -9.97
CA ALA A 15 7.36 1.32 -10.76
C ALA A 15 7.80 -0.05 -11.31
N LEU A 16 9.05 -0.18 -11.73
CA LEU A 16 9.62 -1.46 -12.15
C LEU A 16 9.71 -2.44 -10.97
N ALA A 17 10.16 -1.97 -9.80
CA ALA A 17 10.23 -2.81 -8.60
C ALA A 17 8.85 -3.35 -8.23
N TYR A 18 7.82 -2.52 -8.21
CA TYR A 18 6.44 -2.97 -7.99
C TYR A 18 5.96 -3.94 -9.08
N LYS A 19 6.29 -3.67 -10.34
CA LYS A 19 5.83 -4.52 -11.46
C LYS A 19 6.35 -5.94 -11.37
N VAL A 20 7.60 -6.14 -10.97
CA VAL A 20 8.22 -7.48 -10.88
C VAL A 20 7.94 -8.21 -9.57
N SER A 21 7.36 -7.52 -8.59
CA SER A 21 7.04 -8.11 -7.29
C SER A 21 5.70 -8.82 -7.33
N ASP A 22 5.56 -9.90 -6.58
CA ASP A 22 4.30 -10.63 -6.37
C ASP A 22 3.51 -10.06 -5.19
N ILE A 23 4.22 -9.66 -4.14
CA ILE A 23 3.65 -9.06 -2.92
C ILE A 23 4.51 -7.85 -2.54
N ILE A 24 3.88 -6.79 -2.12
CA ILE A 24 4.55 -5.63 -1.51
C ILE A 24 4.31 -5.66 0.00
N VAL A 25 5.33 -5.35 0.76
CA VAL A 25 5.24 -5.26 2.23
C VAL A 25 5.72 -3.90 2.68
N SER A 26 4.91 -3.22 3.49
CA SER A 26 5.27 -1.99 4.19
C SER A 26 5.21 -2.22 5.69
N ALA A 27 6.38 -2.53 6.29
CA ALA A 27 6.50 -2.93 7.70
C ALA A 27 6.99 -1.76 8.57
N SER A 28 6.34 -0.61 8.47
CA SER A 28 6.68 0.57 9.28
C SER A 28 6.39 0.31 10.76
N ASN A 29 7.35 0.68 11.61
CA ASN A 29 7.21 0.58 13.07
C ASN A 29 6.68 1.88 13.68
N GLU A 30 6.77 2.98 12.94
CA GLU A 30 6.29 4.30 13.31
C GLU A 30 5.23 4.78 12.34
N PRO A 31 4.26 5.58 12.81
CA PRO A 31 3.21 6.12 11.94
C PRO A 31 3.81 7.00 10.84
N GLU A 32 3.60 6.63 9.59
CA GLU A 32 3.91 7.49 8.46
C GLU A 32 2.69 8.37 8.09
N ALA A 33 2.95 9.58 7.61
CA ALA A 33 1.89 10.56 7.39
C ALA A 33 0.86 10.12 6.34
N PHE A 34 1.28 9.46 5.26
CA PHE A 34 0.40 9.12 4.14
C PHE A 34 0.43 7.66 3.72
N GLY A 35 1.55 6.96 3.85
CA GLY A 35 1.69 5.59 3.38
C GLY A 35 1.90 5.48 1.86
N ARG A 36 2.89 6.20 1.33
CA ARG A 36 3.20 6.23 -0.11
C ARG A 36 3.38 4.84 -0.71
N VAL A 37 4.11 3.96 -0.05
CA VAL A 37 4.35 2.59 -0.52
C VAL A 37 3.02 1.86 -0.75
N SER A 38 2.07 2.02 0.17
CA SER A 38 0.74 1.40 0.06
C SER A 38 -0.06 1.93 -1.13
N VAL A 39 -0.02 3.25 -1.37
CA VAL A 39 -0.71 3.87 -2.51
C VAL A 39 -0.05 3.48 -3.84
N GLU A 40 1.27 3.49 -3.90
CA GLU A 40 2.04 3.14 -5.10
C GLU A 40 1.83 1.66 -5.47
N ALA A 41 1.88 0.73 -4.50
CA ALA A 41 1.59 -0.68 -4.71
C ALA A 41 0.17 -0.90 -5.25
N GLN A 42 -0.83 -0.27 -4.63
CA GLN A 42 -2.22 -0.33 -5.06
C GLN A 42 -2.41 0.26 -6.47
N SER A 43 -1.72 1.35 -6.82
CA SER A 43 -1.79 1.96 -8.17
C SER A 43 -1.29 1.00 -9.25
N MET A 44 -0.35 0.13 -8.90
CA MET A 44 0.19 -0.93 -9.77
C MET A 44 -0.64 -2.21 -9.74
N GLY A 45 -1.75 -2.24 -8.99
CA GLY A 45 -2.61 -3.41 -8.81
C GLY A 45 -1.92 -4.56 -8.08
N LYS A 46 -0.94 -4.25 -7.22
CA LYS A 46 -0.18 -5.26 -6.47
C LYS A 46 -0.78 -5.48 -5.08
N PRO A 47 -0.84 -6.74 -4.60
CA PRO A 47 -1.20 -7.02 -3.23
C PRO A 47 -0.23 -6.31 -2.27
N ILE A 48 -0.77 -5.58 -1.31
CA ILE A 48 -0.01 -4.92 -0.25
C ILE A 48 -0.32 -5.55 1.11
N VAL A 49 0.71 -5.80 1.90
CA VAL A 49 0.61 -6.14 3.32
C VAL A 49 1.27 -5.00 4.09
N ALA A 50 0.50 -4.23 4.84
CA ALA A 50 0.97 -3.02 5.50
C ALA A 50 0.73 -3.05 7.01
N SER A 51 1.59 -2.36 7.76
CA SER A 51 1.38 -2.14 9.20
C SER A 51 0.10 -1.34 9.43
N ASN A 52 -0.70 -1.76 10.39
CA ASN A 52 -1.95 -1.09 10.78
C ASN A 52 -1.68 0.14 11.65
N ILE A 53 -0.91 1.11 11.11
CA ILE A 53 -0.59 2.38 11.76
C ILE A 53 -0.49 3.52 10.74
N GLY A 54 -0.73 4.75 11.19
CA GLY A 54 -0.56 5.96 10.38
C GLY A 54 -1.36 5.92 9.08
N GLY A 55 -0.80 6.46 8.01
CA GLY A 55 -1.46 6.60 6.71
C GLY A 55 -1.87 5.27 6.06
N SER A 56 -1.27 4.15 6.44
CA SER A 56 -1.69 2.85 5.91
C SER A 56 -3.14 2.50 6.27
N ASN A 57 -3.63 2.93 7.44
CA ASN A 57 -5.02 2.72 7.85
C ASN A 57 -6.03 3.47 6.99
N GLU A 58 -5.59 4.56 6.37
CA GLU A 58 -6.44 5.39 5.53
C GLU A 58 -6.37 4.96 4.06
N THR A 59 -5.22 4.43 3.64
CA THR A 59 -4.94 4.11 2.25
C THR A 59 -5.27 2.68 1.86
N VAL A 60 -5.21 1.74 2.82
CA VAL A 60 -5.54 0.32 2.60
C VAL A 60 -6.89 0.00 3.23
N ILE A 61 -7.77 -0.60 2.45
CA ILE A 61 -9.02 -1.20 2.93
C ILE A 61 -8.72 -2.68 3.17
N ASP A 62 -8.65 -3.05 4.46
CA ASP A 62 -8.26 -4.40 4.88
C ASP A 62 -9.13 -5.47 4.22
N GLU A 63 -8.49 -6.56 3.80
CA GLU A 63 -9.07 -7.70 3.06
C GLU A 63 -9.65 -7.38 1.67
N LYS A 64 -9.77 -6.11 1.31
CA LYS A 64 -10.34 -5.68 0.03
C LYS A 64 -9.30 -5.17 -0.95
N THR A 65 -8.41 -4.29 -0.50
CA THR A 65 -7.37 -3.69 -1.36
C THR A 65 -5.95 -4.09 -0.95
N GLY A 66 -5.82 -4.87 0.10
CA GLY A 66 -4.61 -5.39 0.70
C GLY A 66 -4.92 -5.96 2.07
N PHE A 67 -3.88 -6.22 2.85
CA PHE A 67 -4.01 -6.72 4.21
C PHE A 67 -3.28 -5.83 5.20
N LEU A 68 -3.90 -5.60 6.35
CA LEU A 68 -3.29 -4.90 7.47
C LEU A 68 -2.81 -5.91 8.53
N PHE A 69 -1.65 -5.66 9.11
CA PHE A 69 -1.11 -6.45 10.21
C PHE A 69 -0.76 -5.57 11.41
N GLU A 70 -0.79 -6.14 12.59
CA GLU A 70 -0.44 -5.45 13.83
C GLU A 70 1.03 -5.02 13.82
N SER A 71 1.29 -3.70 13.96
CA SER A 71 2.64 -3.16 13.96
C SER A 71 3.52 -3.80 15.04
N ASN A 72 4.80 -3.96 14.75
CA ASN A 72 5.77 -4.64 15.62
C ASN A 72 5.44 -6.12 15.92
N ASN A 73 4.56 -6.75 15.17
CA ASN A 73 4.16 -8.13 15.36
C ASN A 73 4.52 -9.00 14.14
N ALA A 74 5.69 -9.65 14.20
CA ALA A 74 6.18 -10.52 13.12
C ALA A 74 5.25 -11.70 12.83
N LYS A 75 4.54 -12.24 13.83
CA LYS A 75 3.57 -13.33 13.63
C LYS A 75 2.35 -12.83 12.86
N SER A 76 1.86 -11.62 13.18
CA SER A 76 0.78 -10.99 12.45
C SER A 76 1.18 -10.73 10.98
N LEU A 77 2.38 -10.19 10.74
CA LEU A 77 2.92 -9.99 9.40
C LEU A 77 3.00 -11.31 8.63
N SER A 78 3.62 -12.34 9.21
CA SER A 78 3.77 -13.66 8.58
C SER A 78 2.41 -14.25 8.20
N LYS A 79 1.42 -14.14 9.10
CA LYS A 79 0.05 -14.61 8.83
C LYS A 79 -0.55 -13.95 7.59
N GLN A 80 -0.41 -12.64 7.45
CA GLN A 80 -0.98 -11.91 6.30
C GLN A 80 -0.24 -12.23 4.99
N ILE A 81 1.09 -12.37 5.03
CA ILE A 81 1.86 -12.80 3.86
C ILE A 81 1.40 -14.18 3.40
N LEU A 82 1.26 -15.13 4.33
CA LEU A 82 0.77 -16.47 4.00
C LEU A 82 -0.65 -16.47 3.44
N ARG A 83 -1.51 -15.57 3.90
CA ARG A 83 -2.84 -15.40 3.29
C ARG A 83 -2.74 -15.04 1.81
N VAL A 84 -1.90 -14.05 1.46
CA VAL A 84 -1.71 -13.67 0.05
C VAL A 84 -1.13 -14.82 -0.76
N LEU A 85 -0.12 -15.52 -0.24
CA LEU A 85 0.52 -16.65 -0.93
C LEU A 85 -0.44 -17.81 -1.19
N ASN A 86 -1.47 -17.99 -0.36
CA ASN A 86 -2.48 -19.04 -0.50
C ASN A 86 -3.72 -18.59 -1.29
N MET A 87 -3.80 -17.35 -1.75
CA MET A 87 -4.88 -16.89 -2.60
C MET A 87 -4.74 -17.45 -4.01
N ASP A 88 -5.85 -17.75 -4.64
CA ASP A 88 -5.87 -18.10 -6.06
C ASP A 88 -5.62 -16.85 -6.93
N GLU A 89 -5.18 -17.09 -8.16
CA GLU A 89 -4.83 -16.03 -9.11
C GLU A 89 -6.00 -15.07 -9.39
N THR A 90 -7.21 -15.57 -9.43
CA THR A 90 -8.42 -14.77 -9.66
C THR A 90 -8.66 -13.81 -8.51
N SER A 91 -8.55 -14.28 -7.27
CA SER A 91 -8.70 -13.46 -6.06
C SER A 91 -7.63 -12.38 -5.97
N ILE A 92 -6.37 -12.70 -6.26
CA ILE A 92 -5.27 -11.72 -6.32
C ILE A 92 -5.55 -10.65 -7.38
N LYS A 93 -5.99 -11.05 -8.57
CA LYS A 93 -6.32 -10.13 -9.65
C LYS A 93 -7.49 -9.20 -9.28
N MET A 94 -8.53 -9.73 -8.67
CA MET A 94 -9.68 -8.93 -8.22
C MET A 94 -9.28 -7.93 -7.14
N MET A 95 -8.47 -8.36 -6.16
CA MET A 95 -7.91 -7.45 -5.16
C MET A 95 -7.08 -6.34 -5.80
N GLY A 96 -6.25 -6.65 -6.78
CA GLY A 96 -5.45 -5.66 -7.52
C GLY A 96 -6.31 -4.64 -8.28
N ILE A 97 -7.42 -5.06 -8.89
CA ILE A 97 -8.38 -4.17 -9.55
C ILE A 97 -9.04 -3.23 -8.53
N GLU A 98 -9.53 -3.76 -7.42
CA GLU A 98 -10.14 -2.96 -6.35
C GLU A 98 -9.12 -2.00 -5.71
N ALA A 99 -7.90 -2.46 -5.50
CA ALA A 99 -6.81 -1.63 -4.98
C ALA A 99 -6.52 -0.44 -5.90
N ARG A 100 -6.35 -0.68 -7.20
CA ARG A 100 -6.12 0.38 -8.18
C ARG A 100 -7.29 1.35 -8.26
N LYS A 101 -8.52 0.86 -8.25
CA LYS A 101 -9.74 1.69 -8.22
C LYS A 101 -9.78 2.59 -6.99
N ASN A 102 -9.50 2.02 -5.81
CA ASN A 102 -9.45 2.76 -4.54
C ASN A 102 -8.51 3.97 -4.63
N VAL A 103 -7.27 3.76 -5.06
CA VAL A 103 -6.27 4.85 -5.07
C VAL A 103 -6.51 5.86 -6.19
N THR A 104 -6.92 5.44 -7.38
CA THR A 104 -7.19 6.36 -8.49
C THR A 104 -8.40 7.25 -8.23
N GLN A 105 -9.38 6.78 -7.48
CA GLN A 105 -10.55 7.56 -7.09
C GLN A 105 -10.31 8.48 -5.90
N ARG A 106 -9.44 8.09 -4.95
CA ARG A 106 -9.27 8.81 -3.68
C ARG A 106 -8.04 9.70 -3.63
N PHE A 107 -6.94 9.28 -4.29
CA PHE A 107 -5.61 9.87 -4.11
C PHE A 107 -5.01 10.34 -5.44
N ASN A 108 -5.79 11.05 -6.25
CA ASN A 108 -5.31 11.67 -7.48
C ASN A 108 -4.95 13.15 -7.27
N VAL A 109 -4.14 13.70 -8.17
CA VAL A 109 -3.64 15.09 -8.11
C VAL A 109 -4.78 16.11 -8.16
N GLU A 110 -5.80 15.89 -8.98
CA GLU A 110 -6.95 16.80 -9.11
C GLU A 110 -7.68 16.94 -7.79
N LYS A 111 -7.94 15.83 -7.12
CA LYS A 111 -8.63 15.81 -5.82
C LYS A 111 -7.78 16.45 -4.72
N MET A 112 -6.48 16.21 -4.73
CA MET A 112 -5.54 16.87 -3.81
C MET A 112 -5.55 18.39 -3.99
N CYS A 113 -5.41 18.86 -5.22
CA CYS A 113 -5.43 20.29 -5.55
C CYS A 113 -6.76 20.94 -5.16
N PHE A 114 -7.88 20.29 -5.51
CA PHE A 114 -9.22 20.80 -5.17
C PHE A 114 -9.43 20.90 -3.67
N SER A 115 -9.08 19.86 -2.91
CA SER A 115 -9.23 19.85 -1.45
C SER A 115 -8.36 20.92 -0.80
N THR A 116 -7.11 21.04 -1.23
CA THR A 116 -6.18 22.08 -0.72
C THR A 116 -6.72 23.48 -1.02
N TYR A 117 -7.15 23.74 -2.25
CA TYR A 117 -7.74 25.02 -2.63
C TYR A 117 -8.99 25.34 -1.81
N SER A 118 -9.86 24.37 -1.60
CA SER A 118 -11.08 24.53 -0.81
C SER A 118 -10.78 24.90 0.64
N GLU A 119 -9.76 24.31 1.26
CA GLU A 119 -9.34 24.66 2.62
C GLU A 119 -8.76 26.07 2.68
N TYR A 120 -7.92 26.47 1.74
CA TYR A 120 -7.43 27.86 1.69
C TYR A 120 -8.59 28.85 1.55
N LYS A 121 -9.52 28.59 0.67
CA LYS A 121 -10.70 29.44 0.48
C LYS A 121 -11.56 29.55 1.75
N ARG A 122 -11.72 28.45 2.47
CA ARG A 122 -12.46 28.43 3.76
C ARG A 122 -11.76 29.26 4.83
N LEU A 123 -10.44 29.28 4.87
CA LEU A 123 -9.67 30.00 5.88
C LEU A 123 -9.55 31.52 5.57
N LEU A 124 -9.74 31.93 4.31
CA LEU A 124 -9.63 33.33 3.89
C LEU A 124 -10.98 34.08 3.89
N ASN A 125 -12.09 33.38 4.07
CA ASN A 125 -13.44 33.93 4.25
C ASN A 125 -13.87 33.84 5.71
#